data_5a2cfa16eadce1568453077b86726c83
#
_entry.id   5a2cfa16eadce1568453077b86726c83
#
_cell.length_a   1.000
_cell.length_b   1.000
_cell.length_c   1.000
_cell.angle_alpha   90.00
_cell.angle_beta   90.00
_cell.angle_gamma   90.00
#
_symmetry.space_group_name_H-M   'P 1'
#
loop_
_entity.id
_entity.type
_entity.pdbx_description
1 polymer ?
#
loop_
_entity_poly.entity_id
_entity_poly.type
_entity_poly.pdbx_seq_one_letter_code
_entity_poly.pdbx_strand_id
1 'polypeptide(L)'
;VLSRGLGDVYKRQGLASAFDLAMADLEEHARHIRALKQEMVDGLIESVPGIRFNAGSDREDALYTVLSVNFPEHEKNGMLLFLLDLEGVACSGGSACSSGSTQPSHVLSALGLHEEGRTSIRFSFSRLTTSKCIQHALKAVASIRQVGELV
;
A
#
# COMPACT_ATOMS: atom_id res chain seq x y z
N VAL A 1 -18.96 26.81 11.11
CA VAL A 1 -19.40 26.58 12.49
C VAL A 1 -18.19 26.60 13.40
N LEU A 2 -18.06 27.66 14.19
CA LEU A 2 -17.02 27.77 15.21
C LEU A 2 -17.35 26.80 16.35
N SER A 3 -16.76 25.62 16.36
CA SER A 3 -16.81 24.70 17.50
C SER A 3 -15.97 25.30 18.66
N ARG A 4 -16.54 26.20 19.39
CA ARG A 4 -15.97 26.76 20.63
C ARG A 4 -16.60 26.05 21.84
N GLY A 5 -16.26 24.79 22.05
CA GLY A 5 -16.78 24.02 23.19
C GLY A 5 -15.78 23.05 23.77
N LEU A 6 -16.10 22.43 24.90
CA LEU A 6 -15.28 21.43 25.59
C LEU A 6 -14.80 20.30 24.67
N GLY A 7 -15.53 19.98 23.59
CA GLY A 7 -15.13 19.00 22.59
C GLY A 7 -13.82 19.32 21.85
N ASP A 8 -13.45 20.60 21.72
CA ASP A 8 -12.17 21.00 21.11
C ASP A 8 -10.99 20.75 22.07
N VAL A 9 -11.20 20.93 23.38
CA VAL A 9 -10.19 20.65 24.41
C VAL A 9 -9.85 19.14 24.43
N TYR A 10 -10.86 18.28 24.45
CA TYR A 10 -10.64 16.83 24.45
C TYR A 10 -9.97 16.34 23.16
N LYS A 11 -10.32 16.90 22.02
CA LYS A 11 -9.66 16.59 20.74
C LYS A 11 -8.18 16.95 20.76
N ARG A 12 -7.83 18.11 21.30
CA ARG A 12 -6.44 18.55 21.44
C ARG A 12 -5.66 17.67 22.42
N GLN A 13 -6.27 17.30 23.55
CA GLN A 13 -5.66 16.38 24.51
C GLN A 13 -5.43 15.00 23.89
N GLY A 14 -6.42 14.46 23.16
CA GLY A 14 -6.28 13.21 22.45
C GLY A 14 -5.18 13.26 21.38
N LEU A 15 -5.07 14.36 20.64
CA LEU A 15 -4.01 14.58 19.66
C LEU A 15 -2.63 14.65 20.34
N ALA A 16 -2.50 15.37 21.44
CA ALA A 16 -1.25 15.48 22.20
C ALA A 16 -0.80 14.09 22.71
N SER A 17 -1.71 13.35 23.34
CA SER A 17 -1.39 12.00 23.83
C SER A 17 -1.02 11.03 22.69
N ALA A 18 -1.70 11.12 21.55
CA ALA A 18 -1.36 10.31 20.39
C ALA A 18 0.01 10.67 19.79
N PHE A 19 0.35 11.97 19.80
CA PHE A 19 1.66 12.44 19.35
C PHE A 19 2.78 11.96 20.28
N ASP A 20 2.60 12.09 21.60
CA ASP A 20 3.57 11.63 22.58
C ASP A 20 3.85 10.12 22.43
N LEU A 21 2.79 9.30 22.29
CA LEU A 21 2.92 7.86 22.05
C LEU A 21 3.63 7.55 20.72
N ALA A 22 3.31 8.30 19.66
CA ALA A 22 3.93 8.10 18.36
C ALA A 22 5.43 8.44 18.38
N MET A 23 5.82 9.48 19.13
CA MET A 23 7.20 9.92 19.24
C MET A 23 8.04 8.99 20.14
N ALA A 24 7.45 8.45 21.21
CA ALA A 24 8.14 7.58 22.15
C ALA A 24 8.74 6.33 21.46
N ASP A 25 8.01 5.75 20.51
CA ASP A 25 8.38 4.48 19.86
C ASP A 25 8.74 4.65 18.37
N LEU A 26 8.97 5.89 17.92
CA LEU A 26 9.12 6.22 16.50
C LEU A 26 10.21 5.40 15.80
N GLU A 27 11.39 5.30 16.40
CA GLU A 27 12.53 4.60 15.81
C GLU A 27 12.32 3.07 15.77
N GLU A 28 11.71 2.51 16.79
CA GLU A 28 11.37 1.09 16.84
C GLU A 28 10.32 0.74 15.79
N HIS A 29 9.25 1.55 15.71
CA HIS A 29 8.22 1.40 14.68
C HIS A 29 8.79 1.55 13.28
N ALA A 30 9.66 2.53 13.05
CA ALA A 30 10.28 2.73 11.75
C ALA A 30 11.15 1.54 11.34
N ARG A 31 11.94 0.98 12.25
CA ARG A 31 12.76 -0.20 12.01
C ARG A 31 11.90 -1.43 11.68
N HIS A 32 10.87 -1.67 12.48
CA HIS A 32 9.92 -2.77 12.26
C HIS A 32 9.24 -2.67 10.89
N ILE A 33 8.70 -1.50 10.57
CA ILE A 33 7.96 -1.29 9.31
C ILE A 33 8.89 -1.37 8.10
N ARG A 34 10.14 -0.85 8.20
CA ARG A 34 11.13 -0.98 7.11
C ARG A 34 11.45 -2.45 6.82
N ALA A 35 11.61 -3.28 7.87
CA ALA A 35 11.86 -4.71 7.68
C ALA A 35 10.70 -5.41 6.97
N LEU A 36 9.44 -5.11 7.35
CA LEU A 36 8.26 -5.65 6.69
C LEU A 36 8.10 -5.17 5.24
N LYS A 37 8.40 -3.91 5.00
CA LYS A 37 8.38 -3.35 3.63
C LYS A 37 9.43 -4.05 2.76
N GLN A 38 10.63 -4.30 3.28
CA GLN A 38 11.67 -5.02 2.55
C GLN A 38 11.24 -6.46 2.26
N GLU A 39 10.65 -7.17 3.25
CA GLU A 39 10.09 -8.51 3.07
C GLU A 39 9.06 -8.53 1.93
N MET A 40 8.19 -7.52 1.87
CA MET A 40 7.19 -7.39 0.80
C MET A 40 7.85 -7.11 -0.56
N VAL A 41 8.85 -6.26 -0.63
CA VAL A 41 9.61 -5.93 -1.87
C VAL A 41 10.27 -7.19 -2.40
N ASP A 42 11.02 -7.90 -1.56
CA ASP A 42 11.77 -9.10 -1.96
C ASP A 42 10.81 -10.20 -2.45
N GLY A 43 9.73 -10.44 -1.71
CA GLY A 43 8.73 -11.44 -2.09
C GLY A 43 7.98 -11.09 -3.39
N LEU A 44 7.72 -9.81 -3.67
CA LEU A 44 7.13 -9.37 -4.93
C LEU A 44 8.09 -9.52 -6.11
N ILE A 45 9.38 -9.21 -5.93
CA ILE A 45 10.40 -9.40 -6.97
C ILE A 45 10.53 -10.88 -7.34
N GLU A 46 10.51 -11.76 -6.33
CA GLU A 46 10.60 -13.20 -6.53
C GLU A 46 9.36 -13.80 -7.22
N SER A 47 8.16 -13.36 -6.79
CA SER A 47 6.90 -13.98 -7.22
C SER A 47 6.27 -13.36 -8.47
N VAL A 48 6.66 -12.14 -8.86
CA VAL A 48 6.03 -11.40 -9.98
C VAL A 48 7.09 -10.87 -10.96
N PRO A 49 7.47 -11.65 -11.98
CA PRO A 49 8.41 -11.18 -13.00
C PRO A 49 7.96 -9.86 -13.65
N GLY A 50 8.85 -8.89 -13.76
CA GLY A 50 8.56 -7.58 -14.36
C GLY A 50 7.82 -6.61 -13.43
N ILE A 51 7.73 -6.90 -12.14
CA ILE A 51 7.24 -5.97 -11.12
C ILE A 51 8.11 -4.70 -11.10
N ARG A 52 7.51 -3.54 -10.82
CA ARG A 52 8.20 -2.27 -10.63
C ARG A 52 7.63 -1.53 -9.43
N PHE A 53 8.38 -0.58 -8.90
CA PHE A 53 7.96 0.24 -7.78
C PHE A 53 7.90 1.70 -8.22
N ASN A 54 6.71 2.31 -8.07
CA ASN A 54 6.47 3.68 -8.52
C ASN A 54 7.31 4.67 -7.71
N ALA A 55 7.93 5.62 -8.41
CA ALA A 55 8.72 6.72 -7.83
C ALA A 55 9.81 6.26 -6.84
N GLY A 56 10.34 5.06 -7.02
CA GLY A 56 11.35 4.51 -6.11
C GLY A 56 10.82 4.25 -4.70
N SER A 57 9.54 3.91 -4.57
CA SER A 57 8.91 3.66 -3.27
C SER A 57 9.49 2.46 -2.52
N ASP A 58 10.26 1.59 -3.18
CA ASP A 58 11.04 0.48 -2.63
C ASP A 58 12.35 0.92 -1.96
N ARG A 59 12.84 2.13 -2.26
CA ARG A 59 14.14 2.61 -1.78
C ARG A 59 14.14 2.84 -0.27
N GLU A 60 15.32 2.76 0.32
CA GLU A 60 15.52 2.96 1.77
C GLU A 60 15.19 4.38 2.23
N ASP A 61 15.47 5.38 1.38
CA ASP A 61 15.19 6.80 1.63
C ASP A 61 13.72 7.21 1.37
N ALA A 62 12.90 6.30 0.84
CA ALA A 62 11.48 6.54 0.61
C ALA A 62 10.67 6.43 1.91
N LEU A 63 9.43 6.95 1.88
CA LEU A 63 8.49 6.81 2.99
C LEU A 63 8.28 5.32 3.34
N TYR A 64 8.68 4.94 4.55
CA TYR A 64 8.70 3.53 4.96
C TYR A 64 7.31 2.92 5.17
N THR A 65 6.29 3.74 5.42
CA THR A 65 4.93 3.27 5.69
C THR A 65 4.11 2.93 4.44
N VAL A 66 4.65 3.18 3.26
CA VAL A 66 3.92 3.01 1.98
C VAL A 66 4.81 2.35 0.94
N LEU A 67 4.24 1.43 0.16
CA LEU A 67 4.84 0.83 -1.03
C LEU A 67 3.87 0.95 -2.20
N SER A 68 4.27 1.66 -3.24
CA SER A 68 3.48 1.79 -4.48
C SER A 68 4.04 0.85 -5.54
N VAL A 69 3.29 -0.18 -5.85
CA VAL A 69 3.68 -1.28 -6.72
C VAL A 69 3.03 -1.14 -8.08
N ASN A 70 3.81 -1.27 -9.14
CA ASN A 70 3.34 -1.27 -10.52
C ASN A 70 3.44 -2.69 -11.08
N PHE A 71 2.30 -3.35 -11.14
CA PHE A 71 2.17 -4.73 -11.63
C PHE A 71 2.27 -4.78 -13.16
N PRO A 72 3.00 -5.76 -13.73
CA PRO A 72 3.06 -5.96 -15.17
C PRO A 72 1.69 -6.32 -15.75
N GLU A 73 1.56 -6.22 -17.06
CA GLU A 73 0.34 -6.58 -17.77
C GLU A 73 -0.14 -7.98 -17.40
N HIS A 74 -1.44 -8.09 -17.18
CA HIS A 74 -2.12 -9.35 -16.87
C HIS A 74 -3.63 -9.19 -17.05
N GLU A 75 -4.32 -10.24 -17.50
CA GLU A 75 -5.76 -10.22 -17.77
C GLU A 75 -6.62 -9.78 -16.56
N LYS A 76 -6.17 -10.07 -15.35
CA LYS A 76 -6.87 -9.73 -14.10
C LYS A 76 -6.51 -8.35 -13.54
N ASN A 77 -5.68 -7.57 -14.22
CA ASN A 77 -5.23 -6.26 -13.71
C ASN A 77 -6.39 -5.32 -13.39
N GLY A 78 -7.43 -5.31 -14.23
CA GLY A 78 -8.63 -4.49 -14.00
C GLY A 78 -9.41 -4.83 -12.73
N MET A 79 -9.24 -6.05 -12.22
CA MET A 79 -9.92 -6.55 -11.01
C MET A 79 -8.96 -6.80 -9.84
N LEU A 80 -7.66 -6.55 -10.01
CA LEU A 80 -6.64 -6.95 -9.02
C LEU A 80 -6.93 -6.39 -7.63
N LEU A 81 -7.35 -5.14 -7.52
CA LEU A 81 -7.70 -4.52 -6.25
C LEU A 81 -8.89 -5.24 -5.57
N PHE A 82 -9.93 -5.55 -6.34
CA PHE A 82 -11.11 -6.27 -5.85
C PHE A 82 -10.77 -7.70 -5.44
N LEU A 83 -9.94 -8.40 -6.23
CA LEU A 83 -9.53 -9.77 -5.92
C LEU A 83 -8.67 -9.83 -4.64
N LEU A 84 -7.80 -8.83 -4.44
CA LEU A 84 -7.02 -8.73 -3.19
C LEU A 84 -7.93 -8.48 -1.97
N ASP A 85 -8.98 -7.67 -2.12
CA ASP A 85 -9.96 -7.43 -1.07
C ASP A 85 -10.72 -8.72 -0.71
N LEU A 86 -11.12 -9.53 -1.70
CA LEU A 86 -11.74 -10.84 -1.47
C LEU A 86 -10.81 -11.82 -0.74
N GLU A 87 -9.51 -11.73 -0.96
CA GLU A 87 -8.49 -12.49 -0.22
C GLU A 87 -8.19 -11.88 1.17
N GLY A 88 -8.90 -10.83 1.58
CA GLY A 88 -8.70 -10.17 2.86
C GLY A 88 -7.49 -9.24 2.92
N VAL A 89 -6.96 -8.80 1.79
CA VAL A 89 -5.84 -7.87 1.69
C VAL A 89 -6.34 -6.47 1.40
N ALA A 90 -6.44 -5.64 2.45
CA ALA A 90 -6.83 -4.24 2.32
C ALA A 90 -5.68 -3.42 1.72
N CYS A 91 -5.87 -2.94 0.50
CA CYS A 91 -4.93 -2.08 -0.21
C CYS A 91 -5.68 -0.99 -0.99
N SER A 92 -4.99 -0.13 -1.68
CA SER A 92 -5.63 0.92 -2.47
C SER A 92 -5.03 1.03 -3.87
N GLY A 93 -5.87 1.35 -4.84
CA GLY A 93 -5.48 1.60 -6.22
C GLY A 93 -5.89 3.00 -6.66
N GLY A 94 -5.16 3.59 -7.60
CA GLY A 94 -5.50 4.88 -8.18
C GLY A 94 -5.53 6.04 -7.19
N SER A 95 -6.43 6.98 -7.41
CA SER A 95 -6.68 8.09 -6.49
C SER A 95 -7.74 7.67 -5.46
N ALA A 96 -7.47 7.93 -4.17
CA ALA A 96 -8.38 7.59 -3.07
C ALA A 96 -9.77 8.25 -3.19
N CYS A 97 -9.87 9.36 -3.93
CA CYS A 97 -11.12 10.11 -4.12
C CYS A 97 -11.99 9.58 -5.27
N SER A 98 -11.51 8.65 -6.08
CA SER A 98 -12.19 8.07 -7.24
C SER A 98 -12.52 6.60 -7.03
N SER A 99 -12.93 6.21 -5.81
CA SER A 99 -13.43 4.87 -5.53
C SER A 99 -14.61 4.56 -6.48
N GLY A 100 -14.36 3.63 -7.41
CA GLY A 100 -15.33 3.24 -8.44
C GLY A 100 -15.09 3.82 -9.85
N SER A 101 -14.12 4.71 -10.06
CA SER A 101 -13.73 5.13 -11.41
C SER A 101 -12.52 4.34 -11.91
N THR A 102 -12.58 3.91 -13.16
CA THR A 102 -11.48 3.25 -13.88
C THR A 102 -10.39 4.24 -14.32
N GLN A 103 -10.47 5.51 -13.88
CA GLN A 103 -9.52 6.53 -14.30
C GLN A 103 -8.15 6.34 -13.66
N PRO A 104 -7.06 6.45 -14.44
CA PRO A 104 -5.71 6.40 -13.93
C PRO A 104 -5.47 7.47 -12.85
N SER A 105 -4.56 7.19 -11.92
CA SER A 105 -4.13 8.19 -10.94
C SER A 105 -3.50 9.39 -11.65
N HIS A 106 -4.09 10.58 -11.49
CA HIS A 106 -3.54 11.82 -12.05
C HIS A 106 -2.10 12.10 -11.55
N VAL A 107 -1.75 11.64 -10.36
CA VAL A 107 -0.39 11.74 -9.81
C VAL A 107 0.58 10.86 -10.60
N LEU A 108 0.24 9.58 -10.80
CA LEU A 108 1.09 8.67 -11.57
C LEU A 108 1.21 9.11 -13.03
N SER A 109 0.12 9.61 -13.62
CA SER A 109 0.13 10.17 -14.97
C SER A 109 1.04 11.40 -15.07
N ALA A 110 0.96 12.32 -14.11
CA ALA A 110 1.82 13.50 -14.07
C ALA A 110 3.31 13.17 -13.87
N LEU A 111 3.60 12.04 -13.20
CA LEU A 111 4.97 11.52 -13.05
C LEU A 111 5.45 10.67 -14.23
N GLY A 112 4.62 10.50 -15.27
CA GLY A 112 4.95 9.64 -16.42
C GLY A 112 5.01 8.14 -16.07
N LEU A 113 4.38 7.72 -14.98
CA LEU A 113 4.40 6.34 -14.46
C LEU A 113 3.14 5.54 -14.85
N HIS A 114 2.26 6.12 -15.66
CA HIS A 114 1.10 5.41 -16.20
C HIS A 114 1.49 4.72 -17.49
N GLU A 115 1.44 3.39 -17.50
CA GLU A 115 1.68 2.55 -18.68
C GLU A 115 0.41 1.73 -18.95
N GLU A 116 0.04 1.62 -20.23
CA GLU A 116 -1.11 0.82 -20.66
C GLU A 116 -0.88 -0.68 -20.31
N GLY A 117 -1.94 -1.37 -19.92
CA GLY A 117 -1.87 -2.78 -19.52
C GLY A 117 -1.35 -3.02 -18.10
N ARG A 118 -0.62 -2.07 -17.50
CA ARG A 118 -0.12 -2.18 -16.14
C ARG A 118 -1.11 -1.62 -15.12
N THR A 119 -1.03 -2.11 -13.88
CA THR A 119 -1.86 -1.57 -12.79
C THR A 119 -1.02 -1.25 -11.56
N SER A 120 -1.40 -0.18 -10.87
CA SER A 120 -0.70 0.26 -9.66
C SER A 120 -1.55 0.02 -8.42
N ILE A 121 -0.98 -0.68 -7.45
CA ILE A 121 -1.56 -0.94 -6.12
C ILE A 121 -0.65 -0.33 -5.07
N ARG A 122 -1.25 0.30 -4.05
CA ARG A 122 -0.53 0.87 -2.92
C ARG A 122 -0.82 0.05 -1.67
N PHE A 123 0.22 -0.51 -1.09
CA PHE A 123 0.21 -1.15 0.21
C PHE A 123 0.64 -0.16 1.28
N SER A 124 0.02 -0.24 2.45
CA SER A 124 0.35 0.60 3.60
C SER A 124 0.68 -0.27 4.80
N PHE A 125 1.72 0.11 5.53
CA PHE A 125 2.23 -0.62 6.67
C PHE A 125 2.06 0.20 7.95
N SER A 126 1.84 -0.47 9.06
CA SER A 126 1.73 0.14 10.39
C SER A 126 2.49 -0.68 11.41
N ARG A 127 2.60 -0.15 12.63
CA ARG A 127 3.16 -0.89 13.77
C ARG A 127 2.41 -2.20 14.09
N LEU A 128 1.17 -2.34 13.61
CA LEU A 128 0.35 -3.54 13.81
C LEU A 128 0.50 -4.57 12.69
N THR A 129 1.16 -4.20 11.60
CA THR A 129 1.45 -5.13 10.49
C THR A 129 2.47 -6.16 10.98
N THR A 130 2.28 -7.41 10.58
CA THR A 130 3.18 -8.51 10.94
C THR A 130 3.72 -9.20 9.68
N SER A 131 4.80 -9.98 9.81
CA SER A 131 5.32 -10.80 8.71
C SER A 131 4.26 -11.77 8.17
N LYS A 132 3.35 -12.28 9.03
CA LYS A 132 2.21 -13.11 8.58
C LYS A 132 1.29 -12.36 7.62
N CYS A 133 1.07 -11.04 7.87
CA CYS A 133 0.28 -10.21 6.96
C CYS A 133 0.98 -10.07 5.59
N ILE A 134 2.31 -9.89 5.61
CA ILE A 134 3.10 -9.79 4.38
C ILE A 134 3.04 -11.10 3.59
N GLN A 135 3.29 -12.23 4.24
CA GLN A 135 3.23 -13.54 3.61
C GLN A 135 1.85 -13.88 3.06
N HIS A 136 0.78 -13.47 3.76
CA HIS A 136 -0.58 -13.62 3.28
C HIS A 136 -0.82 -12.79 2.02
N ALA A 137 -0.41 -11.53 2.02
CA ALA A 137 -0.55 -10.66 0.85
C ALA A 137 0.24 -11.17 -0.37
N LEU A 138 1.47 -11.66 -0.16
CA LEU A 138 2.29 -12.27 -1.22
C LEU A 138 1.62 -13.53 -1.80
N LYS A 139 1.08 -14.40 -0.94
CA LYS A 139 0.33 -15.59 -1.38
C LYS A 139 -0.92 -15.21 -2.18
N ALA A 140 -1.68 -14.21 -1.73
CA ALA A 140 -2.85 -13.73 -2.45
C ALA A 140 -2.48 -13.19 -3.84
N VAL A 141 -1.43 -12.37 -3.94
CA VAL A 141 -0.92 -11.88 -5.22
C VAL A 141 -0.53 -13.04 -6.14
N ALA A 142 0.25 -14.01 -5.64
CA ALA A 142 0.69 -15.16 -6.42
C ALA A 142 -0.50 -15.99 -6.90
N SER A 143 -1.45 -16.33 -6.02
CA SER A 143 -2.66 -17.09 -6.37
C SER A 143 -3.49 -16.41 -7.44
N ILE A 144 -3.73 -15.10 -7.32
CA ILE A 144 -4.50 -14.34 -8.31
C ILE A 144 -3.83 -14.37 -9.69
N ARG A 145 -2.50 -14.36 -9.74
CA ARG A 145 -1.73 -14.28 -10.99
C ARG A 145 -1.40 -15.64 -11.61
N GLN A 146 -1.40 -16.73 -10.84
CA GLN A 146 -1.14 -18.08 -11.34
C GLN A 146 -2.34 -18.74 -12.03
N VAL A 147 -3.57 -18.30 -11.81
CA VAL A 147 -4.80 -18.93 -12.37
C VAL A 147 -4.98 -18.67 -13.89
N GLY A 148 -4.01 -18.06 -14.58
CA GLY A 148 -4.03 -17.81 -16.04
C GLY A 148 -3.26 -18.83 -16.89
N GLU A 149 -2.55 -19.81 -16.31
CA GLU A 149 -1.72 -20.77 -17.08
C GLU A 149 -2.41 -22.13 -17.36
N LEU A 150 -3.71 -22.24 -17.13
CA LEU A 150 -4.49 -23.47 -17.40
C LEU A 150 -5.50 -23.26 -18.54
N VAL A 151 -5.01 -22.99 -19.75
CA VAL A 151 -5.73 -23.32 -21.01
C VAL A 151 -4.71 -23.68 -22.09
#